data_b91402a5bd4a228fc3cdf24e62678cae
#
_entry.id   b91402a5bd4a228fc3cdf24e62678cae
#
_cell.length_a   1.000
_cell.length_b   1.000
_cell.length_c   1.000
_cell.angle_alpha   90.00
_cell.angle_beta   90.00
_cell.angle_gamma   90.00
#
_symmetry.space_group_name_H-M   'P 1'
#
loop_
_entity.id
_entity.type
_entity.pdbx_description
1 polymer ?
#
loop_
_entity_poly.entity_id
_entity_poly.type
_entity_poly.pdbx_seq_one_letter_code
_entity_poly.pdbx_strand_id
1 'polypeptide(L)'
;MAEDNTITAQDALAKLESGELILVDVRRPDEWLSTGVAKGAWLLDMTDENFGAYLNAVLQRNPDHQIAIICRTGNRTGYLQSVLDENGMTGVLDVTEGMAGGPNGTGWIPRGLPIQDAREAYDAMPKDLIAK
;
A
#
# COMPACT_ATOMS: atom_id res chain seq x y z
N MET A 1 -22.73 -0.04 2.85
CA MET A 1 -22.39 -0.29 2.83
C MET A 1 -21.35 -0.23 2.63
N ALA A 2 -20.88 -0.33 2.85
CA ALA A 2 -19.97 -0.14 2.81
C ALA A 2 -19.24 -0.55 2.19
N GLU A 3 -18.93 -0.34 1.70
CA GLU A 3 -18.45 -0.70 1.23
C GLU A 3 -17.39 -0.76 1.23
N ASP A 4 -17.25 -1.01 0.94
CA ASP A 4 -16.10 -1.54 1.00
C ASP A 4 -15.06 -0.84 0.34
N ASN A 5 -14.04 -0.47 0.94
CA ASN A 5 -12.90 0.17 0.33
C ASN A 5 -11.85 -0.90 0.03
N THR A 6 -12.20 -1.79 -0.88
CA THR A 6 -11.28 -2.87 -1.30
C THR A 6 -11.02 -2.78 -2.80
N ILE A 7 -9.90 -3.35 -3.23
CA ILE A 7 -9.52 -3.35 -4.64
C ILE A 7 -8.70 -4.62 -4.90
N THR A 8 -8.84 -5.18 -6.09
CA THR A 8 -8.02 -6.34 -6.46
C THR A 8 -6.62 -5.87 -6.85
N ALA A 9 -5.66 -6.80 -6.81
CA ALA A 9 -4.30 -6.48 -7.22
C ALA A 9 -4.27 -6.02 -8.68
N GLN A 10 -5.04 -6.66 -9.54
CA GLN A 10 -5.07 -6.30 -10.96
C GLN A 10 -5.62 -4.91 -11.19
N ASP A 11 -6.70 -4.56 -10.50
CA ASP A 11 -7.28 -3.22 -10.62
C ASP A 11 -6.35 -2.16 -10.04
N ALA A 12 -5.67 -2.49 -8.94
CA ALA A 12 -4.70 -1.58 -8.35
C ALA A 12 -3.56 -1.30 -9.31
N LEU A 13 -3.07 -2.35 -9.99
CA LEU A 13 -2.00 -2.18 -10.97
C LEU A 13 -2.45 -1.26 -12.10
N ALA A 14 -3.64 -1.49 -12.64
CA ALA A 14 -4.13 -0.69 -13.75
C ALA A 14 -4.20 0.80 -13.36
N LYS A 15 -4.70 1.09 -12.18
CA LYS A 15 -4.81 2.47 -11.70
C LYS A 15 -3.46 3.07 -11.34
N LEU A 16 -2.55 2.25 -10.84
CA LEU A 16 -1.19 2.69 -10.54
C LEU A 16 -0.49 3.10 -11.84
N GLU A 17 -0.63 2.30 -12.88
CA GLU A 17 0.00 2.58 -14.18
C GLU A 17 -0.61 3.81 -14.86
N SER A 18 -1.89 4.05 -14.64
CA SER A 18 -2.55 5.22 -15.23
C SER A 18 -2.27 6.52 -14.45
N GLY A 19 -1.67 6.40 -13.28
CA GLY A 19 -1.38 7.57 -12.44
C GLY A 19 -2.52 7.98 -11.53
N GLU A 20 -3.60 7.20 -11.49
CA GLU A 20 -4.76 7.54 -10.66
C GLU A 20 -4.58 7.14 -9.19
N LEU A 21 -3.68 6.21 -8.92
CA LEU A 21 -3.58 5.59 -7.61
C LEU A 21 -2.14 5.56 -7.12
N ILE A 22 -1.98 5.81 -5.83
CA ILE A 22 -0.70 5.61 -5.15
C ILE A 22 -0.85 4.36 -4.30
N LEU A 23 0.05 3.40 -4.49
CA LEU A 23 0.04 2.14 -3.76
C LEU A 23 1.11 2.21 -2.66
N VAL A 24 0.70 1.95 -1.43
CA VAL A 24 1.60 2.01 -0.28
C VAL A 24 1.77 0.60 0.28
N ASP A 25 3.01 0.10 0.26
CA ASP A 25 3.34 -1.19 0.85
C ASP A 25 3.66 -0.94 2.33
N VAL A 26 2.80 -1.44 3.20
CA VAL A 26 2.90 -1.17 4.63
C VAL A 26 3.57 -2.30 5.41
N ARG A 27 4.22 -3.22 4.71
CA ARG A 27 4.95 -4.31 5.34
C ARG A 27 6.22 -3.78 6.01
N ARG A 28 6.98 -4.67 6.62
CA ARG A 28 8.26 -4.31 7.26
C ARG A 28 9.39 -4.32 6.22
N PRO A 29 10.46 -3.59 6.50
CA PRO A 29 11.60 -3.55 5.56
C PRO A 29 12.20 -4.91 5.22
N ASP A 30 12.24 -5.84 6.18
CA ASP A 30 12.77 -7.17 5.89
C ASP A 30 11.92 -7.90 4.86
N GLU A 31 10.61 -7.67 4.86
CA GLU A 31 9.74 -8.26 3.86
C GLU A 31 9.97 -7.64 2.47
N TRP A 32 10.15 -6.32 2.42
CA TRP A 32 10.44 -5.64 1.16
C TRP A 32 11.71 -6.16 0.52
N LEU A 33 12.74 -6.36 1.34
CA LEU A 33 14.03 -6.82 0.83
C LEU A 33 13.97 -8.28 0.40
N SER A 34 13.16 -9.07 1.09
CA SER A 34 13.04 -10.49 0.82
C SER A 34 12.31 -10.80 -0.49
N THR A 35 11.21 -10.09 -0.75
CA THR A 35 10.34 -10.42 -1.88
C THR A 35 10.38 -9.40 -3.01
N GLY A 36 10.91 -8.21 -2.76
CA GLY A 36 10.68 -7.08 -3.63
C GLY A 36 9.32 -6.49 -3.31
N VAL A 37 8.95 -5.45 -4.03
CA VAL A 37 7.71 -4.71 -3.82
C VAL A 37 7.00 -4.54 -5.17
N ALA A 38 5.74 -4.17 -5.15
CA ALA A 38 5.02 -3.85 -6.38
C ALA A 38 5.73 -2.69 -7.07
N LYS A 39 5.89 -2.78 -8.38
CA LYS A 39 6.58 -1.73 -9.13
C LYS A 39 5.82 -0.42 -9.00
N GLY A 40 6.51 0.61 -8.54
CA GLY A 40 5.91 1.92 -8.34
C GLY A 40 5.32 2.14 -6.94
N ALA A 41 5.37 1.15 -6.06
CA ALA A 41 4.83 1.30 -4.71
C ALA A 41 5.69 2.23 -3.87
N TRP A 42 5.03 2.92 -2.94
CA TRP A 42 5.72 3.71 -1.93
C TRP A 42 5.81 2.84 -0.67
N LEU A 43 6.89 2.95 0.07
CA LEU A 43 7.19 2.06 1.18
C LEU A 43 7.06 2.79 2.51
N LEU A 44 6.10 2.39 3.32
CA LEU A 44 5.90 2.94 4.66
C LEU A 44 5.73 1.77 5.63
N ASP A 45 6.69 1.63 6.54
CA ASP A 45 6.69 0.55 7.53
C ASP A 45 5.63 0.84 8.60
N MET A 46 4.58 0.02 8.67
CA MET A 46 3.51 0.27 9.63
C MET A 46 3.92 0.00 11.08
N THR A 47 5.10 -0.56 11.31
CA THR A 47 5.62 -0.72 12.67
C THR A 47 6.42 0.48 13.14
N ASP A 48 6.70 1.43 12.24
CA ASP A 48 7.40 2.66 12.59
C ASP A 48 6.46 3.54 13.42
N GLU A 49 6.98 4.11 14.50
CA GLU A 49 6.15 4.93 15.39
C GLU A 49 5.59 6.17 14.68
N ASN A 50 6.22 6.60 13.59
CA ASN A 50 5.77 7.76 12.83
C ASN A 50 4.91 7.39 11.62
N PHE A 51 4.52 6.13 11.51
CA PHE A 51 3.78 5.65 10.35
C PHE A 51 2.51 6.48 10.10
N GLY A 52 1.76 6.77 11.16
CA GLY A 52 0.52 7.53 11.01
C GLY A 52 0.75 8.91 10.40
N ALA A 53 1.82 9.58 10.83
CA ALA A 53 2.16 10.89 10.28
C ALA A 53 2.57 10.78 8.83
N TYR A 54 3.33 9.75 8.47
CA TYR A 54 3.76 9.56 7.09
C TYR A 54 2.56 9.26 6.18
N LEU A 55 1.67 8.38 6.61
CA LEU A 55 0.51 8.05 5.81
C LEU A 55 -0.42 9.26 5.65
N ASN A 56 -0.60 10.01 6.72
CA ASN A 56 -1.40 11.23 6.65
C ASN A 56 -0.80 12.21 5.64
N ALA A 57 0.54 12.31 5.59
CA ALA A 57 1.19 13.17 4.62
C ALA A 57 0.91 12.71 3.19
N VAL A 58 0.92 11.40 2.95
CA VAL A 58 0.58 10.87 1.62
C VAL A 58 -0.83 11.30 1.23
N LEU A 59 -1.77 11.13 2.15
CA LEU A 59 -3.17 11.48 1.87
C LEU A 59 -3.33 12.96 1.60
N GLN A 60 -2.72 13.81 2.42
CA GLN A 60 -2.92 15.24 2.30
C GLN A 60 -2.20 15.88 1.13
N ARG A 61 -1.06 15.32 0.73
CA ARG A 61 -0.30 15.87 -0.38
C ARG A 61 -0.79 15.40 -1.74
N ASN A 62 -1.65 14.39 -1.75
CA ASN A 62 -2.12 13.80 -3.00
C ASN A 62 -3.65 13.70 -3.01
N PRO A 63 -4.34 14.83 -2.85
CA PRO A 63 -5.81 14.81 -2.72
C PRO A 63 -6.53 14.34 -3.99
N ASP A 64 -5.85 14.37 -5.13
CA ASP A 64 -6.45 13.98 -6.40
C ASP A 64 -6.17 12.53 -6.77
N HIS A 65 -5.49 11.79 -5.88
CA HIS A 65 -5.16 10.39 -6.12
C HIS A 65 -5.93 9.49 -5.18
N GLN A 66 -6.25 8.30 -5.65
CA GLN A 66 -6.70 7.25 -4.76
C GLN A 66 -5.48 6.68 -4.04
N ILE A 67 -5.65 6.30 -2.80
CA ILE A 67 -4.55 5.71 -2.01
C ILE A 67 -4.96 4.30 -1.65
N ALA A 68 -4.09 3.32 -1.94
CA ALA A 68 -4.33 1.94 -1.59
C ALA A 68 -3.17 1.42 -0.74
N ILE A 69 -3.48 0.53 0.20
CA ILE A 69 -2.46 -0.08 1.05
C ILE A 69 -2.42 -1.58 0.76
N ILE A 70 -1.22 -2.16 0.87
CA ILE A 70 -1.04 -3.57 0.61
C ILE A 70 -0.07 -4.15 1.65
N CYS A 71 -0.37 -5.36 2.14
CA CYS A 71 0.52 -6.06 3.05
C CYS A 71 0.79 -7.45 2.48
N ARG A 72 1.13 -8.42 3.32
CA ARG A 72 1.47 -9.75 2.82
C ARG A 72 0.26 -10.54 2.40
N THR A 73 -0.75 -10.65 3.28
CA THR A 73 -1.92 -11.50 3.04
C THR A 73 -3.26 -10.78 3.15
N GLY A 74 -3.23 -9.50 3.49
CA GLY A 74 -4.45 -8.73 3.70
C GLY A 74 -4.86 -8.57 5.17
N ASN A 75 -4.27 -9.34 6.08
CA ASN A 75 -4.64 -9.26 7.49
C ASN A 75 -4.28 -7.93 8.14
N ARG A 76 -3.05 -7.48 7.93
CA ARG A 76 -2.60 -6.23 8.52
C ARG A 76 -3.34 -5.03 7.96
N THR A 77 -3.56 -5.03 6.64
CA THR A 77 -4.24 -3.91 6.00
C THR A 77 -5.70 -3.84 6.37
N GLY A 78 -6.35 -4.98 6.57
CA GLY A 78 -7.72 -4.98 7.04
C GLY A 78 -7.85 -4.33 8.41
N TYR A 79 -6.95 -4.69 9.33
CA TYR A 79 -6.92 -4.09 10.66
C TYR A 79 -6.58 -2.59 10.55
N LEU A 80 -5.57 -2.26 9.76
CA LEU A 80 -5.14 -0.89 9.59
C LEU A 80 -6.27 -0.03 9.03
N GLN A 81 -7.01 -0.54 8.05
CA GLN A 81 -8.12 0.20 7.47
C GLN A 81 -9.17 0.56 8.53
N SER A 82 -9.45 -0.37 9.45
CA SER A 82 -10.37 -0.10 10.54
C SER A 82 -9.85 1.01 11.43
N VAL A 83 -8.55 0.99 11.75
CA VAL A 83 -7.95 2.04 12.57
C VAL A 83 -8.01 3.39 11.87
N LEU A 84 -7.75 3.41 10.57
CA LEU A 84 -7.80 4.65 9.79
C LEU A 84 -9.21 5.22 9.77
N ASP A 85 -10.20 4.35 9.59
CA ASP A 85 -11.60 4.80 9.59
C ASP A 85 -11.97 5.41 10.93
N GLU A 86 -11.53 4.82 12.03
CA GLU A 86 -11.80 5.33 13.36
C GLU A 86 -11.17 6.70 13.60
N ASN A 87 -10.11 6.99 12.87
CA ASN A 87 -9.40 8.26 13.00
C ASN A 87 -9.75 9.27 11.90
N GLY A 88 -10.82 9.01 11.17
CA GLY A 88 -11.31 9.94 10.15
C GLY A 88 -10.56 9.90 8.83
N MET A 89 -9.61 8.97 8.69
CA MET A 89 -8.88 8.81 7.43
C MET A 89 -9.58 7.77 6.57
N THR A 90 -10.71 8.18 6.01
CA THR A 90 -11.55 7.28 5.20
C THR A 90 -11.12 7.32 3.73
N GLY A 91 -11.58 6.36 2.97
CA GLY A 91 -11.33 6.33 1.54
C GLY A 91 -10.03 5.64 1.14
N VAL A 92 -9.28 5.10 2.10
CA VAL A 92 -8.08 4.34 1.78
C VAL A 92 -8.51 2.95 1.34
N LEU A 93 -8.06 2.53 0.17
CA LEU A 93 -8.39 1.22 -0.38
C LEU A 93 -7.47 0.15 0.17
N ASP A 94 -7.97 -1.05 0.29
CA ASP A 94 -7.22 -2.20 0.80
C ASP A 94 -7.08 -3.22 -0.33
N VAL A 95 -5.84 -3.53 -0.71
CA VAL A 95 -5.58 -4.60 -1.67
C VAL A 95 -5.63 -5.91 -0.86
N THR A 96 -6.83 -6.45 -0.73
CA THR A 96 -7.11 -7.51 0.23
C THR A 96 -6.35 -8.82 -0.01
N GLU A 97 -5.96 -9.09 -1.25
CA GLU A 97 -5.22 -10.32 -1.52
C GLU A 97 -3.74 -10.22 -1.13
N GLY A 98 -3.23 -9.01 -0.97
CA GLY A 98 -1.85 -8.80 -0.51
C GLY A 98 -0.80 -9.16 -1.53
N MET A 99 0.46 -9.11 -1.10
CA MET A 99 1.59 -9.44 -1.98
C MET A 99 1.73 -10.95 -2.20
N ALA A 100 1.47 -11.75 -1.17
CA ALA A 100 1.67 -13.19 -1.24
C ALA A 100 0.39 -13.98 -1.52
N GLY A 101 -0.75 -13.34 -1.37
CA GLY A 101 -2.03 -14.02 -1.49
C GLY A 101 -2.48 -14.64 -0.18
N GLY A 102 -3.71 -15.07 -0.15
CA GLY A 102 -4.30 -15.66 1.04
C GLY A 102 -5.78 -15.94 0.79
N PRO A 103 -6.58 -15.87 1.86
CA PRO A 103 -8.00 -16.22 1.71
C PRO A 103 -8.78 -15.30 0.78
N ASN A 104 -8.26 -14.11 0.51
CA ASN A 104 -8.98 -13.11 -0.28
C ASN A 104 -8.54 -13.03 -1.73
N GLY A 105 -7.61 -13.86 -2.16
CA GLY A 105 -7.17 -13.86 -3.56
C GLY A 105 -5.78 -14.39 -3.73
N THR A 106 -5.35 -14.43 -4.99
CA THR A 106 -4.09 -15.05 -5.38
C THR A 106 -2.86 -14.28 -4.91
N GLY A 107 -2.94 -12.96 -4.94
CA GLY A 107 -1.83 -12.10 -4.49
C GLY A 107 -1.04 -11.52 -5.65
N TRP A 108 -0.41 -10.38 -5.39
CA TRP A 108 0.35 -9.64 -6.40
C TRP A 108 1.44 -10.49 -7.05
N ILE A 109 2.28 -11.09 -6.21
CA ILE A 109 3.43 -11.86 -6.73
C ILE A 109 3.00 -13.13 -7.43
N PRO A 110 2.13 -13.97 -6.84
CA PRO A 110 1.71 -15.19 -7.54
C PRO A 110 0.97 -14.92 -8.85
N ARG A 111 0.33 -13.75 -8.98
CA ARG A 111 -0.32 -13.40 -10.24
C ARG A 111 0.67 -13.00 -11.33
N GLY A 112 1.93 -12.84 -10.98
CA GLY A 112 2.93 -12.42 -11.95
C GLY A 112 2.91 -10.93 -12.27
N LEU A 113 2.33 -10.12 -11.39
CA LEU A 113 2.29 -8.68 -11.62
C LEU A 113 3.67 -8.07 -11.37
N PRO A 114 3.98 -6.91 -11.97
CA PRO A 114 5.33 -6.35 -11.91
C PRO A 114 5.81 -6.06 -10.49
N ILE A 115 7.04 -6.44 -10.21
CA ILE A 115 7.69 -6.14 -8.94
C ILE A 115 9.01 -5.43 -9.20
N GLN A 116 9.55 -4.83 -8.17
CA GLN A 116 10.72 -3.98 -8.24
C GLN A 116 11.55 -4.22 -6.99
N ASP A 117 12.86 -4.00 -7.11
CA ASP A 117 13.75 -4.07 -5.96
C ASP A 117 13.35 -2.99 -4.96
N ALA A 118 13.37 -3.34 -3.66
CA ALA A 118 12.94 -2.43 -2.62
C ALA A 118 13.76 -1.15 -2.58
N ARG A 119 15.05 -1.23 -2.83
CA ARG A 119 15.90 -0.04 -2.81
C ARG A 119 15.56 0.92 -3.93
N GLU A 120 15.27 0.38 -5.11
CA GLU A 120 14.85 1.21 -6.24
C GLU A 120 13.54 1.91 -5.93
N ALA A 121 12.60 1.18 -5.34
CA ALA A 121 11.31 1.77 -4.99
C ALA A 121 11.47 2.85 -3.94
N TYR A 122 12.28 2.59 -2.93
CA TYR A 122 12.53 3.55 -1.86
C TYR A 122 13.15 4.83 -2.42
N ASP A 123 14.13 4.68 -3.32
CA ASP A 123 14.81 5.83 -3.91
C ASP A 123 13.89 6.66 -4.81
N ALA A 124 12.89 6.01 -5.39
CA ALA A 124 11.97 6.69 -6.31
C ALA A 124 10.84 7.44 -5.60
N MET A 125 10.53 7.06 -4.36
CA MET A 125 9.41 7.71 -3.67
C MET A 125 9.83 9.06 -3.09
N PRO A 126 8.85 9.96 -2.83
CA PRO A 126 9.18 11.25 -2.25
C PRO A 126 9.84 11.13 -0.89
N LYS A 127 11.00 11.73 -0.73
CA LYS A 127 11.77 11.61 0.51
C LYS A 127 11.24 12.51 1.61
N ASP A 128 10.59 13.60 1.27
CA ASP A 128 10.09 14.52 2.26
C ASP A 128 8.94 13.95 3.09
N LEU A 129 8.39 12.81 2.68
CA LEU A 129 7.40 12.12 3.49
C LEU A 129 7.99 11.52 4.75
N ILE A 130 9.25 11.08 4.66
CA ILE A 130 9.87 10.33 5.75
C ILE A 130 11.11 11.01 6.31
N ALA A 131 11.48 12.14 5.78
CA ALA A 131 12.69 12.83 6.19
C ALA A 131 12.45 13.88 7.25
N LYS A 132 11.32 13.81 7.91
CA LYS A 132 11.02 14.83 8.82
C LYS A 132 11.22 14.49 10.17
#